data_af138f058d0660fb488d8343df6bc8d8
#
_entry.id   af138f058d0660fb488d8343df6bc8d8
#
_cell.length_a   1.000
_cell.length_b   1.000
_cell.length_c   1.000
_cell.angle_alpha   90.00
_cell.angle_beta   90.00
_cell.angle_gamma   90.00
#
_symmetry.space_group_name_H-M   'P 1'
#
loop_
_entity.id
_entity.type
_entity.pdbx_description
1 polymer ?
#
loop_
_entity_poly.entity_id
_entity_poly.type
_entity_poly.pdbx_seq_one_letter_code
_entity_poly.pdbx_strand_id
1 'polypeptide(L)'
;MEVISVGDAESVAQMRRPGTHGELIANFMERPSIRSTITFAFRSWIERGANYLEMPRAEFMAAAGLFALMIAFKLVNMVRYRFDTDESQHMHVIWAWARGFVQYRDIFDNHMPLFQIMFAPIFGLIGDRPTILYWMRFILLPMYFVAAWCTYQVGARLFSRRVAVWAVLLAGFYPAYHLTSFEFRTDNLWAPVWLMCVAVLISGSMNRRRMLIAGLLLGFCFAISMKSMLLLLAIVAAGFIAMRLVGREQVIQSWSQLLRCGAVFLGAAALVPVLIMIFFALNGIWRDFRYCVFTHNFLPHVDANHPPWMIMIFPIVFPFIVYFASLIACATPDRALAFRRSFVFLLCGFYFTALYSFWTLITRQDFLPYHPLAFVFGSAAVLAISESELLLSRLSPRLRRMPWLACVVIVLFFATLLIRPFWVNGAKAETELLRDVLKLTKPEEYVFDCKGETIFRQRCFRPILEPVAIERIERNLMVDDAAERCVETRTCLAAPAGGRTSWSARLFVARNYLPVKGWVRVAGGYLKESRARSGALEFESVIPASYGIIAREGIVRGILDGQEYSGARFLDPGKHFFMPTTPVSGALAFVWARAIDLHYSPFTFVRPKSHGKWPIDLETTW
;
A
#
# COMPACT_ATOMS: atom_id res chain seq x y z
N MET A 1 -31.58 -1.51 67.97
CA MET A 1 -32.92 -1.73 68.53
C MET A 1 -33.77 -2.06 67.34
N GLU A 2 -34.20 -3.17 67.20
CA GLU A 2 -34.92 -4.31 67.72
C GLU A 2 -34.56 -5.52 66.85
N VAL A 3 -34.19 -6.50 67.43
CA VAL A 3 -34.71 -7.66 68.17
C VAL A 3 -34.72 -8.91 67.29
N ILE A 4 -33.89 -9.80 67.74
CA ILE A 4 -33.65 -11.17 67.37
C ILE A 4 -34.91 -12.02 67.57
N SER A 5 -35.17 -12.97 66.64
CA SER A 5 -35.97 -14.14 66.96
C SER A 5 -35.21 -15.40 66.50
N VAL A 6 -34.83 -16.17 67.49
CA VAL A 6 -34.28 -17.53 67.42
C VAL A 6 -35.45 -18.51 67.30
N GLY A 7 -35.34 -19.48 66.41
CA GLY A 7 -36.32 -20.55 66.27
C GLY A 7 -35.72 -21.77 65.60
N ASP A 8 -35.29 -22.68 66.47
CA ASP A 8 -35.27 -24.13 66.45
C ASP A 8 -34.50 -24.91 65.36
N ALA A 9 -33.48 -25.51 65.89
CA ALA A 9 -32.82 -26.73 65.40
C ALA A 9 -33.78 -27.94 65.63
N GLU A 10 -34.04 -28.66 64.55
CA GLU A 10 -34.23 -30.11 64.52
C GLU A 10 -34.63 -30.56 63.12
N SER A 11 -33.71 -31.17 62.41
CA SER A 11 -34.01 -32.16 61.39
C SER A 11 -32.77 -32.97 61.03
N VAL A 12 -32.64 -33.95 61.76
CA VAL A 12 -31.95 -35.24 61.68
C VAL A 12 -31.65 -35.70 60.26
N ALA A 13 -30.37 -36.07 60.09
CA ALA A 13 -29.80 -37.01 59.16
C ALA A 13 -30.79 -37.87 58.32
N GLN A 14 -30.92 -37.52 57.04
CA GLN A 14 -31.28 -38.49 56.01
C GLN A 14 -30.02 -39.00 55.31
N MET A 15 -29.68 -40.28 55.69
CA MET A 15 -28.67 -41.06 54.99
C MET A 15 -28.93 -41.13 53.51
N ARG A 16 -28.01 -40.56 52.72
CA ARG A 16 -27.94 -40.81 51.29
C ARG A 16 -27.68 -42.33 51.09
N ARG A 17 -28.67 -43.04 50.58
CA ARG A 17 -28.48 -44.35 49.99
C ARG A 17 -27.54 -44.23 48.79
N PRO A 18 -26.56 -45.11 48.59
CA PRO A 18 -25.75 -45.12 47.40
C PRO A 18 -26.64 -45.41 46.19
N GLY A 19 -26.68 -44.47 45.20
CA GLY A 19 -27.41 -44.67 43.96
C GLY A 19 -26.98 -45.95 43.27
N THR A 20 -27.95 -46.76 42.83
CA THR A 20 -27.73 -48.01 42.12
C THR A 20 -26.93 -47.76 40.84
N HIS A 21 -26.07 -48.70 40.44
CA HIS A 21 -25.26 -48.65 39.20
C HIS A 21 -26.08 -48.28 37.94
N GLY A 22 -27.41 -48.47 37.96
CA GLY A 22 -28.31 -48.06 36.87
C GLY A 22 -28.51 -46.57 36.72
N GLU A 23 -28.53 -45.76 37.80
CA GLU A 23 -28.67 -44.30 37.73
C GLU A 23 -27.39 -43.58 37.25
N LEU A 24 -26.21 -44.15 37.54
CA LEU A 24 -24.94 -43.68 37.04
C LEU A 24 -24.80 -43.90 35.51
N ILE A 25 -25.32 -45.02 35.00
CA ILE A 25 -25.31 -45.37 33.58
C ILE A 25 -26.36 -44.52 32.83
N ALA A 26 -27.54 -44.25 33.41
CA ALA A 26 -28.55 -43.38 32.83
C ALA A 26 -28.06 -41.92 32.71
N ASN A 27 -27.40 -41.40 33.76
CA ASN A 27 -26.78 -40.05 33.70
C ASN A 27 -25.57 -39.96 32.76
N PHE A 28 -24.93 -41.08 32.40
CA PHE A 28 -23.87 -41.11 31.40
C PHE A 28 -24.40 -41.17 29.96
N MET A 29 -25.61 -41.73 29.76
CA MET A 29 -26.30 -41.78 28.46
C MET A 29 -27.00 -40.46 28.08
N GLU A 30 -27.30 -39.57 29.03
CA GLU A 30 -27.91 -38.24 28.76
C GLU A 30 -26.90 -37.16 28.44
N ARG A 31 -25.59 -37.43 28.44
CA ARG A 31 -24.63 -36.41 27.94
C ARG A 31 -24.82 -36.24 26.45
N PRO A 32 -25.19 -35.01 26.00
CA PRO A 32 -25.37 -34.77 24.58
C PRO A 32 -24.07 -35.09 23.84
N SER A 33 -24.19 -35.82 22.74
CA SER A 33 -23.01 -36.19 21.95
C SER A 33 -22.25 -34.94 21.54
N ILE A 34 -20.92 -35.00 21.44
CA ILE A 34 -20.08 -33.86 20.97
C ILE A 34 -20.66 -33.27 19.67
N ARG A 35 -21.17 -34.15 18.80
CA ARG A 35 -21.80 -33.72 17.52
C ARG A 35 -23.08 -32.91 17.74
N SER A 36 -23.95 -33.30 18.70
CA SER A 36 -25.18 -32.58 19.03
C SER A 36 -24.88 -31.23 19.69
N THR A 37 -23.87 -31.17 20.56
CA THR A 37 -23.41 -29.95 21.22
C THR A 37 -22.83 -28.96 20.21
N ILE A 38 -21.99 -29.43 19.28
CA ILE A 38 -21.42 -28.58 18.19
C ILE A 38 -22.55 -28.09 17.30
N THR A 39 -23.49 -28.94 16.91
CA THR A 39 -24.62 -28.56 16.04
C THR A 39 -25.53 -27.53 16.74
N PHE A 40 -25.80 -27.68 18.02
CA PHE A 40 -26.58 -26.73 18.82
C PHE A 40 -25.84 -25.39 18.94
N ALA A 41 -24.56 -25.40 19.29
CA ALA A 41 -23.74 -24.19 19.38
C ALA A 41 -23.69 -23.43 18.05
N PHE A 42 -23.52 -24.14 16.94
CA PHE A 42 -23.49 -23.57 15.60
C PHE A 42 -24.85 -22.93 15.19
N ARG A 43 -25.96 -23.64 15.44
CA ARG A 43 -27.31 -23.07 15.21
C ARG A 43 -27.54 -21.82 16.05
N SER A 44 -27.22 -21.86 17.33
CA SER A 44 -27.35 -20.72 18.25
C SER A 44 -26.47 -19.53 17.80
N TRP A 45 -25.27 -19.79 17.29
CA TRP A 45 -24.42 -18.74 16.73
C TRP A 45 -25.03 -18.11 15.47
N ILE A 46 -25.58 -18.91 14.55
CA ILE A 46 -26.26 -18.40 13.35
C ILE A 46 -27.46 -17.53 13.74
N GLU A 47 -28.29 -18.00 14.67
CA GLU A 47 -29.49 -17.27 15.10
C GLU A 47 -29.14 -15.94 15.77
N ARG A 48 -28.19 -15.96 16.69
CA ARG A 48 -27.73 -14.74 17.36
C ARG A 48 -27.10 -13.75 16.38
N GLY A 49 -26.25 -14.23 15.46
CA GLY A 49 -25.59 -13.41 14.46
C GLY A 49 -26.59 -12.80 13.47
N ALA A 50 -27.53 -13.61 12.95
CA ALA A 50 -28.55 -13.16 12.03
C ALA A 50 -29.46 -12.09 12.66
N ASN A 51 -29.92 -12.34 13.91
CA ASN A 51 -30.73 -11.39 14.66
C ASN A 51 -29.96 -10.09 14.96
N TYR A 52 -28.67 -10.20 15.39
CA TYR A 52 -27.84 -9.01 15.64
C TYR A 52 -27.63 -8.17 14.39
N LEU A 53 -27.45 -8.79 13.24
CA LEU A 53 -27.20 -8.09 11.97
C LEU A 53 -28.49 -7.71 11.22
N GLU A 54 -29.65 -8.07 11.77
CA GLU A 54 -30.97 -7.76 11.20
C GLU A 54 -31.14 -8.33 9.77
N MET A 55 -30.68 -9.58 9.56
CA MET A 55 -30.72 -10.23 8.25
C MET A 55 -31.25 -11.68 8.34
N PRO A 56 -31.80 -12.22 7.22
CA PRO A 56 -32.21 -13.63 7.15
C PRO A 56 -31.03 -14.58 7.44
N ARG A 57 -31.29 -15.74 8.08
CA ARG A 57 -30.25 -16.74 8.41
C ARG A 57 -29.43 -17.19 7.19
N ALA A 58 -30.08 -17.40 6.04
CA ALA A 58 -29.40 -17.77 4.82
C ALA A 58 -28.45 -16.69 4.32
N GLU A 59 -28.86 -15.42 4.42
CA GLU A 59 -28.03 -14.27 4.07
C GLU A 59 -26.86 -14.09 5.01
N PHE A 60 -27.07 -14.29 6.33
CA PHE A 60 -26.00 -14.29 7.32
C PHE A 60 -24.94 -15.36 7.02
N MET A 61 -25.35 -16.58 6.68
CA MET A 61 -24.44 -17.67 6.33
C MET A 61 -23.64 -17.35 5.06
N ALA A 62 -24.30 -16.79 4.04
CA ALA A 62 -23.63 -16.35 2.81
C ALA A 62 -22.61 -15.25 3.12
N ALA A 63 -23.00 -14.23 3.90
CA ALA A 63 -22.09 -13.13 4.27
C ALA A 63 -20.90 -13.63 5.11
N ALA A 64 -21.11 -14.54 6.06
CA ALA A 64 -20.04 -15.14 6.87
C ALA A 64 -19.08 -15.96 6.01
N GLY A 65 -19.59 -16.79 5.09
CA GLY A 65 -18.78 -17.57 4.15
C GLY A 65 -17.97 -16.68 3.21
N LEU A 66 -18.60 -15.63 2.67
CA LEU A 66 -17.90 -14.63 1.83
C LEU A 66 -16.84 -13.84 2.63
N PHE A 67 -17.10 -13.52 3.89
CA PHE A 67 -16.11 -12.87 4.74
C PHE A 67 -14.88 -13.76 4.96
N ALA A 68 -15.09 -15.04 5.28
CA ALA A 68 -14.01 -16.00 5.41
C ALA A 68 -13.22 -16.16 4.09
N LEU A 69 -13.92 -16.25 2.94
CA LEU A 69 -13.30 -16.29 1.62
C LEU A 69 -12.49 -15.02 1.34
N MET A 70 -13.02 -13.84 1.68
CA MET A 70 -12.34 -12.55 1.51
C MET A 70 -11.00 -12.52 2.26
N ILE A 71 -10.99 -12.97 3.52
CA ILE A 71 -9.76 -13.02 4.33
C ILE A 71 -8.78 -14.03 3.73
N ALA A 72 -9.22 -15.24 3.41
CA ALA A 72 -8.35 -16.26 2.81
C ALA A 72 -7.74 -15.76 1.48
N PHE A 73 -8.56 -15.14 0.62
CA PHE A 73 -8.12 -14.59 -0.65
C PHE A 73 -7.13 -13.43 -0.47
N LYS A 74 -7.35 -12.57 0.53
CA LYS A 74 -6.43 -11.50 0.88
C LYS A 74 -5.08 -12.04 1.35
N LEU A 75 -5.06 -13.01 2.27
CA LEU A 75 -3.82 -13.63 2.78
C LEU A 75 -3.01 -14.28 1.65
N VAL A 76 -3.67 -14.97 0.72
CA VAL A 76 -3.00 -15.53 -0.47
C VAL A 76 -2.39 -14.42 -1.35
N ASN A 77 -3.15 -13.34 -1.61
CA ASN A 77 -2.65 -12.24 -2.43
C ASN A 77 -1.50 -11.46 -1.76
N MET A 78 -1.46 -11.34 -0.43
CA MET A 78 -0.34 -10.72 0.28
C MET A 78 1.02 -11.37 -0.04
N VAL A 79 1.04 -12.68 -0.31
CA VAL A 79 2.27 -13.41 -0.64
C VAL A 79 2.44 -13.70 -2.14
N ARG A 80 1.39 -13.57 -2.95
CA ARG A 80 1.43 -13.90 -4.38
C ARG A 80 1.38 -12.68 -5.29
N TYR A 81 0.73 -11.61 -4.85
CA TYR A 81 0.61 -10.39 -5.64
C TYR A 81 1.95 -9.64 -5.67
N ARG A 82 2.29 -9.08 -6.84
CA ARG A 82 3.50 -8.28 -7.02
C ARG A 82 3.66 -7.23 -5.93
N PHE A 83 4.88 -6.87 -5.64
CA PHE A 83 5.16 -5.67 -4.86
C PHE A 83 5.05 -4.43 -5.77
N ASP A 84 4.48 -3.37 -5.23
CA ASP A 84 4.47 -2.07 -5.88
C ASP A 84 5.83 -1.38 -5.68
N THR A 85 6.24 -0.57 -6.64
CA THR A 85 7.54 0.14 -6.54
C THR A 85 7.59 1.11 -5.36
N ASP A 86 6.43 1.63 -4.93
CA ASP A 86 6.35 2.49 -3.75
C ASP A 86 6.53 1.70 -2.45
N GLU A 87 6.17 0.41 -2.41
CA GLU A 87 6.48 -0.43 -1.25
C GLU A 87 7.99 -0.51 -1.02
N SER A 88 8.77 -0.70 -2.09
CA SER A 88 10.23 -0.72 -2.01
C SER A 88 10.81 0.65 -1.62
N GLN A 89 10.27 1.74 -2.16
CA GLN A 89 10.67 3.11 -1.79
C GLN A 89 10.46 3.36 -0.30
N HIS A 90 9.26 3.09 0.21
CA HIS A 90 8.99 3.26 1.64
C HIS A 90 9.89 2.40 2.50
N MET A 91 10.13 1.16 2.08
CA MET A 91 11.02 0.24 2.79
C MET A 91 12.47 0.72 2.80
N HIS A 92 12.95 1.30 1.71
CA HIS A 92 14.30 1.89 1.64
C HIS A 92 14.46 3.06 2.62
N VAL A 93 13.46 3.94 2.71
CA VAL A 93 13.49 5.05 3.67
C VAL A 93 13.37 4.57 5.12
N ILE A 94 12.55 3.55 5.38
CA ILE A 94 12.43 2.90 6.69
C ILE A 94 13.75 2.23 7.09
N TRP A 95 14.40 1.52 6.17
CA TRP A 95 15.75 0.95 6.37
C TRP A 95 16.76 2.05 6.72
N ALA A 96 16.71 3.17 6.00
CA ALA A 96 17.59 4.31 6.27
C ALA A 96 17.41 4.85 7.71
N TRP A 97 16.18 5.07 8.15
CA TRP A 97 15.89 5.44 9.55
C TRP A 97 16.41 4.40 10.56
N ALA A 98 16.21 3.11 10.28
CA ALA A 98 16.70 2.03 11.14
C ALA A 98 18.24 1.95 11.19
N ARG A 99 18.94 2.51 10.20
CA ARG A 99 20.41 2.63 10.14
C ARG A 99 20.94 3.97 10.63
N GLY A 100 20.08 4.88 11.13
CA GLY A 100 20.48 6.18 11.64
C GLY A 100 20.61 7.28 10.59
N PHE A 101 20.27 7.03 9.34
CA PHE A 101 20.14 8.07 8.33
C PHE A 101 18.87 8.89 8.55
N VAL A 102 18.91 10.16 8.21
CA VAL A 102 17.78 11.07 8.37
C VAL A 102 17.15 11.37 7.01
N GLN A 103 15.85 11.09 6.91
CA GLN A 103 15.04 11.38 5.73
C GLN A 103 15.16 12.85 5.33
N TYR A 104 15.18 13.11 4.05
CA TYR A 104 15.38 14.37 3.35
C TYR A 104 16.82 14.88 3.34
N ARG A 105 17.61 14.70 4.39
CA ARG A 105 19.03 15.08 4.41
C ARG A 105 19.89 14.01 3.72
N ASP A 106 19.82 12.79 4.20
CA ASP A 106 20.69 11.69 3.78
C ASP A 106 20.04 10.86 2.67
N ILE A 107 18.72 10.69 2.73
CA ILE A 107 17.91 9.94 1.78
C ILE A 107 16.79 10.85 1.26
N PHE A 108 16.66 10.94 -0.06
CA PHE A 108 15.55 11.66 -0.68
C PHE A 108 14.26 10.86 -0.55
N ASP A 109 13.19 11.54 -0.13
CA ASP A 109 11.83 11.02 -0.17
C ASP A 109 10.82 12.17 -0.31
N ASN A 110 9.81 11.99 -1.13
CA ASN A 110 8.78 12.98 -1.41
C ASN A 110 7.49 12.79 -0.58
N HIS A 111 7.51 11.92 0.43
CA HIS A 111 6.38 11.64 1.32
C HIS A 111 6.56 12.31 2.69
N MET A 112 5.45 12.46 3.42
CA MET A 112 5.46 12.84 4.82
C MET A 112 6.07 11.71 5.68
N PRO A 113 6.78 12.04 6.79
CA PRO A 113 7.73 11.11 7.40
C PRO A 113 7.13 10.15 8.44
N LEU A 114 5.89 10.38 8.91
CA LEU A 114 5.38 9.65 10.08
C LEU A 114 5.31 8.13 9.85
N PHE A 115 4.90 7.69 8.66
CA PHE A 115 4.84 6.26 8.32
C PHE A 115 6.23 5.61 8.45
N GLN A 116 7.25 6.23 7.89
CA GLN A 116 8.60 5.71 7.89
C GLN A 116 9.19 5.65 9.30
N ILE A 117 9.01 6.72 10.08
CA ILE A 117 9.47 6.80 11.47
C ILE A 117 8.80 5.72 12.34
N MET A 118 7.49 5.49 12.17
CA MET A 118 6.75 4.49 12.95
C MET A 118 7.22 3.06 12.70
N PHE A 119 7.57 2.73 11.46
CA PHE A 119 7.94 1.36 11.09
C PHE A 119 9.46 1.09 11.16
N ALA A 120 10.30 2.10 11.27
CA ALA A 120 11.75 1.94 11.36
C ALA A 120 12.22 1.05 12.53
N PRO A 121 11.69 1.16 13.77
CA PRO A 121 12.08 0.26 14.85
C PRO A 121 11.71 -1.20 14.57
N ILE A 122 10.54 -1.44 13.98
CA ILE A 122 10.07 -2.80 13.64
C ILE A 122 10.97 -3.41 12.55
N PHE A 123 11.32 -2.61 11.55
CA PHE A 123 12.26 -3.02 10.51
C PHE A 123 13.62 -3.38 11.09
N GLY A 124 14.14 -2.55 12.01
CA GLY A 124 15.40 -2.81 12.71
C GLY A 124 15.43 -4.15 13.46
N LEU A 125 14.28 -4.53 14.06
CA LEU A 125 14.14 -5.84 14.74
C LEU A 125 14.12 -7.02 13.76
N ILE A 126 13.51 -6.86 12.58
CA ILE A 126 13.45 -7.93 11.57
C ILE A 126 14.81 -8.10 10.88
N GLY A 127 15.48 -7.00 10.56
CA GLY A 127 16.79 -6.94 9.90
C GLY A 127 16.74 -7.20 8.39
N ASP A 128 17.93 -7.12 7.76
CA ASP A 128 18.11 -7.23 6.32
C ASP A 128 17.86 -8.67 5.85
N ARG A 129 16.74 -8.91 5.17
CA ARG A 129 16.38 -10.23 4.62
C ARG A 129 15.54 -10.12 3.35
N PRO A 130 15.69 -11.02 2.39
CA PRO A 130 14.95 -10.95 1.12
C PRO A 130 13.43 -10.99 1.26
N THR A 131 12.92 -11.50 2.38
CA THR A 131 11.49 -11.67 2.66
C THR A 131 10.86 -10.49 3.41
N ILE A 132 11.60 -9.40 3.62
CA ILE A 132 11.17 -8.25 4.43
C ILE A 132 9.82 -7.67 3.98
N LEU A 133 9.60 -7.58 2.67
CA LEU A 133 8.36 -7.04 2.09
C LEU A 133 7.11 -7.82 2.53
N TYR A 134 7.20 -9.15 2.64
CA TYR A 134 6.09 -9.97 3.17
C TYR A 134 5.81 -9.65 4.63
N TRP A 135 6.85 -9.59 5.47
CA TRP A 135 6.71 -9.30 6.89
C TRP A 135 6.02 -7.96 7.11
N MET A 136 6.42 -6.94 6.36
CA MET A 136 5.87 -5.60 6.53
C MET A 136 4.41 -5.51 6.05
N ARG A 137 4.02 -6.24 4.99
CA ARG A 137 2.60 -6.38 4.62
C ARG A 137 1.78 -7.00 5.74
N PHE A 138 2.29 -8.08 6.39
CA PHE A 138 1.59 -8.71 7.51
C PHE A 138 1.49 -7.80 8.74
N ILE A 139 2.52 -7.01 9.02
CA ILE A 139 2.51 -6.03 10.13
C ILE A 139 1.45 -4.94 9.89
N LEU A 140 1.21 -4.55 8.65
CA LEU A 140 0.21 -3.54 8.31
C LEU A 140 -1.22 -4.12 8.21
N LEU A 141 -1.38 -5.44 8.11
CA LEU A 141 -2.68 -6.10 7.97
C LEU A 141 -3.73 -5.70 9.03
N PRO A 142 -3.41 -5.46 10.31
CA PRO A 142 -4.40 -4.96 11.28
C PRO A 142 -5.11 -3.69 10.83
N MET A 143 -4.48 -2.82 10.06
CA MET A 143 -5.08 -1.59 9.55
C MET A 143 -6.21 -1.87 8.54
N TYR A 144 -6.14 -2.96 7.81
CA TYR A 144 -7.25 -3.41 6.97
C TYR A 144 -8.49 -3.75 7.80
N PHE A 145 -8.33 -4.43 8.94
CA PHE A 145 -9.46 -4.72 9.83
C PHE A 145 -9.99 -3.46 10.51
N VAL A 146 -9.14 -2.49 10.82
CA VAL A 146 -9.57 -1.16 11.29
C VAL A 146 -10.42 -0.47 10.22
N ALA A 147 -9.99 -0.47 8.97
CA ALA A 147 -10.77 0.09 7.86
C ALA A 147 -12.12 -0.62 7.68
N ALA A 148 -12.15 -1.95 7.72
CA ALA A 148 -13.37 -2.76 7.65
C ALA A 148 -14.33 -2.45 8.82
N TRP A 149 -13.80 -2.35 10.03
CA TRP A 149 -14.57 -1.98 11.22
C TRP A 149 -15.14 -0.57 11.12
N CYS A 150 -14.35 0.41 10.69
CA CYS A 150 -14.82 1.78 10.49
C CYS A 150 -15.91 1.85 9.41
N THR A 151 -15.73 1.12 8.31
CA THR A 151 -16.76 1.00 7.25
C THR A 151 -18.06 0.44 7.81
N TYR A 152 -17.98 -0.64 8.60
CA TYR A 152 -19.12 -1.22 9.30
C TYR A 152 -19.78 -0.18 10.22
N GLN A 153 -19.02 0.54 11.04
CA GLN A 153 -19.55 1.54 11.96
C GLN A 153 -20.23 2.70 11.22
N VAL A 154 -19.68 3.14 10.10
CA VAL A 154 -20.28 4.18 9.26
C VAL A 154 -21.58 3.66 8.63
N GLY A 155 -21.56 2.50 8.01
CA GLY A 155 -22.74 1.90 7.40
C GLY A 155 -23.89 1.64 8.37
N ALA A 156 -23.58 1.11 9.56
CA ALA A 156 -24.56 0.84 10.61
C ALA A 156 -25.20 2.12 11.18
N ARG A 157 -24.43 3.23 11.27
CA ARG A 157 -24.96 4.52 11.74
C ARG A 157 -25.73 5.29 10.68
N LEU A 158 -25.40 5.10 9.41
CA LEU A 158 -26.09 5.81 8.31
C LEU A 158 -27.35 5.07 7.84
N PHE A 159 -27.33 3.73 7.87
CA PHE A 159 -28.40 2.90 7.33
C PHE A 159 -28.79 1.78 8.30
N SER A 160 -28.18 0.59 8.17
CA SER A 160 -28.44 -0.56 9.03
C SER A 160 -27.18 -1.44 9.15
N ARG A 161 -27.19 -2.36 10.12
CA ARG A 161 -26.11 -3.34 10.28
C ARG A 161 -25.98 -4.26 9.06
N ARG A 162 -27.11 -4.59 8.43
CA ARG A 162 -27.15 -5.37 7.19
C ARG A 162 -26.42 -4.65 6.04
N VAL A 163 -26.74 -3.35 5.82
CA VAL A 163 -26.02 -2.50 4.84
C VAL A 163 -24.53 -2.46 5.15
N ALA A 164 -24.17 -2.31 6.41
CA ALA A 164 -22.78 -2.21 6.85
C ALA A 164 -21.95 -3.47 6.52
N VAL A 165 -22.50 -4.67 6.76
CA VAL A 165 -21.83 -5.94 6.42
C VAL A 165 -21.60 -6.03 4.92
N TRP A 166 -22.62 -5.73 4.11
CA TRP A 166 -22.49 -5.80 2.65
C TRP A 166 -21.52 -4.75 2.10
N ALA A 167 -21.47 -3.56 2.72
CA ALA A 167 -20.50 -2.53 2.34
C ALA A 167 -19.06 -3.00 2.55
N VAL A 168 -18.77 -3.68 3.68
CA VAL A 168 -17.44 -4.27 3.94
C VAL A 168 -17.10 -5.34 2.91
N LEU A 169 -18.05 -6.23 2.59
CA LEU A 169 -17.83 -7.31 1.62
C LEU A 169 -17.64 -6.77 0.20
N LEU A 170 -18.48 -5.84 -0.24
CA LEU A 170 -18.35 -5.23 -1.56
C LEU A 170 -17.03 -4.48 -1.71
N ALA A 171 -16.65 -3.66 -0.73
CA ALA A 171 -15.34 -3.00 -0.72
C ALA A 171 -14.21 -4.04 -0.75
N GLY A 172 -14.29 -5.05 0.12
CA GLY A 172 -13.25 -6.07 0.27
C GLY A 172 -13.02 -6.95 -0.97
N PHE A 173 -14.04 -7.14 -1.83
CA PHE A 173 -13.92 -7.87 -3.09
C PHE A 173 -13.79 -6.98 -4.32
N TYR A 174 -13.98 -5.66 -4.19
CA TYR A 174 -13.77 -4.74 -5.31
C TYR A 174 -12.32 -4.77 -5.76
N PRO A 175 -12.02 -5.09 -7.05
CA PRO A 175 -10.66 -5.39 -7.49
C PRO A 175 -9.63 -4.32 -7.13
N ALA A 176 -9.95 -3.04 -7.35
CA ALA A 176 -9.02 -1.96 -7.06
C ALA A 176 -8.72 -1.86 -5.56
N TYR A 177 -9.74 -1.92 -4.69
CA TYR A 177 -9.57 -1.88 -3.24
C TYR A 177 -8.93 -3.17 -2.71
N HIS A 178 -9.36 -4.34 -3.21
CA HIS A 178 -8.81 -5.63 -2.78
C HIS A 178 -7.31 -5.71 -2.98
N LEU A 179 -6.84 -5.35 -4.20
CA LEU A 179 -5.44 -5.51 -4.61
C LEU A 179 -4.51 -4.43 -4.04
N THR A 180 -5.03 -3.26 -3.63
CA THR A 180 -4.21 -2.18 -3.08
C THR A 180 -4.24 -2.10 -1.56
N SER A 181 -5.30 -2.59 -0.89
CA SER A 181 -5.50 -2.43 0.56
C SER A 181 -4.68 -3.39 1.44
N PHE A 182 -3.65 -4.08 0.90
CA PHE A 182 -2.66 -4.84 1.66
C PHE A 182 -1.21 -4.49 1.29
N GLU A 183 -0.99 -3.59 0.34
CA GLU A 183 0.34 -3.10 0.00
C GLU A 183 0.95 -2.37 1.20
N PHE A 184 2.25 -2.53 1.42
CA PHE A 184 2.94 -1.83 2.49
C PHE A 184 3.27 -0.40 2.06
N ARG A 185 2.25 0.45 2.04
CA ARG A 185 2.32 1.85 1.59
C ARG A 185 1.71 2.80 2.63
N THR A 186 2.10 4.05 2.56
CA THR A 186 1.53 5.14 3.38
C THR A 186 0.00 5.17 3.31
N ASP A 187 -0.57 4.90 2.14
CA ASP A 187 -2.02 4.94 1.90
C ASP A 187 -2.78 3.92 2.76
N ASN A 188 -2.16 2.77 3.07
CA ASN A 188 -2.76 1.71 3.89
C ASN A 188 -2.68 1.93 5.41
N LEU A 189 -1.99 2.97 5.86
CA LEU A 189 -2.12 3.53 7.19
C LEU A 189 -3.04 4.77 7.19
N TRP A 190 -2.88 5.63 6.21
CA TRP A 190 -3.60 6.88 6.04
C TRP A 190 -5.12 6.69 5.90
N ALA A 191 -5.57 5.81 4.98
CA ALA A 191 -7.00 5.59 4.74
C ALA A 191 -7.75 5.01 5.95
N PRO A 192 -7.26 4.01 6.71
CA PRO A 192 -7.89 3.57 7.96
C PRO A 192 -7.99 4.67 9.02
N VAL A 193 -6.95 5.47 9.22
CA VAL A 193 -6.98 6.61 10.16
C VAL A 193 -8.01 7.65 9.73
N TRP A 194 -8.11 7.92 8.43
CA TRP A 194 -9.16 8.75 7.86
C TRP A 194 -10.57 8.20 8.13
N LEU A 195 -10.78 6.89 7.90
CA LEU A 195 -12.08 6.25 8.17
C LEU A 195 -12.45 6.31 9.66
N MET A 196 -11.45 6.20 10.56
CA MET A 196 -11.66 6.45 11.99
C MET A 196 -12.12 7.88 12.25
N CYS A 197 -11.49 8.87 11.59
CA CYS A 197 -11.90 10.27 11.70
C CYS A 197 -13.37 10.47 11.28
N VAL A 198 -13.78 9.91 10.13
CA VAL A 198 -15.16 9.96 9.65
C VAL A 198 -16.11 9.28 10.64
N ALA A 199 -15.78 8.08 11.13
CA ALA A 199 -16.58 7.35 12.09
C ALA A 199 -16.77 8.12 13.41
N VAL A 200 -15.75 8.87 13.85
CA VAL A 200 -15.81 9.77 15.02
C VAL A 200 -16.70 10.98 14.73
N LEU A 201 -16.54 11.63 13.59
CA LEU A 201 -17.32 12.81 13.21
C LEU A 201 -18.83 12.54 13.20
N ILE A 202 -19.25 11.37 12.67
CA ILE A 202 -20.68 11.02 12.58
C ILE A 202 -21.23 10.29 13.81
N SER A 203 -20.42 10.03 14.85
CA SER A 203 -20.84 9.20 15.99
C SER A 203 -21.87 9.85 16.92
N GLY A 204 -22.18 11.13 16.76
CA GLY A 204 -23.19 11.84 17.56
C GLY A 204 -23.12 13.37 17.38
N SER A 205 -23.60 14.14 18.36
CA SER A 205 -23.61 15.60 18.34
C SER A 205 -22.19 16.20 18.39
N MET A 206 -22.02 17.40 17.86
CA MET A 206 -20.76 18.15 17.89
C MET A 206 -20.40 18.56 19.32
N ASN A 207 -19.28 18.07 19.84
CA ASN A 207 -18.72 18.47 21.13
C ASN A 207 -17.19 18.52 21.09
N ARG A 208 -16.56 19.25 22.03
CA ARG A 208 -15.12 19.50 22.04
C ARG A 208 -14.28 18.22 22.07
N ARG A 209 -14.64 17.21 22.90
CA ARG A 209 -13.89 15.94 23.00
C ARG A 209 -13.86 15.19 21.66
N ARG A 210 -15.00 15.12 20.98
CA ARG A 210 -15.09 14.47 19.66
C ARG A 210 -14.31 15.22 18.60
N MET A 211 -14.39 16.55 18.60
CA MET A 211 -13.62 17.39 17.67
C MET A 211 -12.11 17.30 17.93
N LEU A 212 -11.70 17.19 19.20
CA LEU A 212 -10.29 16.93 19.54
C LEU A 212 -9.80 15.59 18.94
N ILE A 213 -10.55 14.51 19.18
CA ILE A 213 -10.17 13.18 18.66
C ILE A 213 -10.16 13.17 17.12
N ALA A 214 -11.20 13.71 16.48
CA ALA A 214 -11.26 13.77 15.02
C ALA A 214 -10.13 14.64 14.44
N GLY A 215 -9.81 15.77 15.10
CA GLY A 215 -8.70 16.64 14.71
C GLY A 215 -7.36 15.93 14.84
N LEU A 216 -7.08 15.23 15.96
CA LEU A 216 -5.85 14.44 16.12
C LEU A 216 -5.72 13.37 15.05
N LEU A 217 -6.80 12.63 14.74
CA LEU A 217 -6.79 11.64 13.67
C LEU A 217 -6.49 12.27 12.30
N LEU A 218 -7.07 13.43 12.01
CA LEU A 218 -6.74 14.16 10.79
C LEU A 218 -5.29 14.67 10.80
N GLY A 219 -4.77 15.10 11.96
CA GLY A 219 -3.37 15.48 12.13
C GLY A 219 -2.41 14.32 11.83
N PHE A 220 -2.76 13.12 12.28
CA PHE A 220 -2.05 11.89 11.87
C PHE A 220 -2.13 11.66 10.36
N CYS A 221 -3.29 11.85 9.74
CA CYS A 221 -3.43 11.78 8.28
C CYS A 221 -2.50 12.75 7.57
N PHE A 222 -2.40 14.01 8.02
CA PHE A 222 -1.47 14.99 7.47
C PHE A 222 0.00 14.59 7.62
N ALA A 223 0.35 14.00 8.74
CA ALA A 223 1.70 13.52 9.01
C ALA A 223 2.12 12.31 8.16
N ILE A 224 1.14 11.59 7.58
CA ILE A 224 1.36 10.45 6.70
C ILE A 224 1.30 10.85 5.22
N SER A 225 0.33 11.71 4.85
CA SER A 225 0.08 12.06 3.45
C SER A 225 -0.44 13.49 3.28
N MET A 226 0.17 14.24 2.37
CA MET A 226 -0.28 15.59 1.99
C MET A 226 -1.67 15.61 1.36
N LYS A 227 -2.15 14.52 0.79
CA LYS A 227 -3.52 14.38 0.25
C LYS A 227 -4.60 14.68 1.29
N SER A 228 -4.23 14.67 2.58
CA SER A 228 -5.10 15.08 3.69
C SER A 228 -5.61 16.52 3.57
N MET A 229 -4.95 17.38 2.78
CA MET A 229 -5.47 18.72 2.47
C MET A 229 -6.81 18.65 1.72
N LEU A 230 -6.91 17.73 0.75
CA LEU A 230 -8.16 17.51 0.02
C LEU A 230 -9.27 16.97 0.93
N LEU A 231 -8.91 16.10 1.90
CA LEU A 231 -9.84 15.58 2.90
C LEU A 231 -10.35 16.68 3.83
N LEU A 232 -9.48 17.58 4.30
CA LEU A 232 -9.88 18.71 5.14
C LEU A 232 -10.83 19.64 4.37
N LEU A 233 -10.48 20.00 3.14
CA LEU A 233 -11.36 20.84 2.30
C LEU A 233 -12.70 20.18 2.05
N ALA A 234 -12.71 18.87 1.80
CA ALA A 234 -13.95 18.10 1.63
C ALA A 234 -14.80 18.07 2.92
N ILE A 235 -14.19 17.92 4.12
CA ILE A 235 -14.91 18.00 5.40
C ILE A 235 -15.60 19.36 5.55
N VAL A 236 -14.86 20.46 5.32
CA VAL A 236 -15.38 21.81 5.50
C VAL A 236 -16.52 22.10 4.53
N ALA A 237 -16.32 21.80 3.25
CA ALA A 237 -17.34 22.01 2.21
C ALA A 237 -18.57 21.13 2.44
N ALA A 238 -18.39 19.83 2.70
CA ALA A 238 -19.49 18.89 2.97
C ALA A 238 -20.27 19.28 4.23
N GLY A 239 -19.57 19.67 5.30
CA GLY A 239 -20.20 20.11 6.54
C GLY A 239 -21.04 21.37 6.36
N PHE A 240 -20.49 22.37 5.66
CA PHE A 240 -21.20 23.61 5.38
C PHE A 240 -22.45 23.37 4.52
N ILE A 241 -22.33 22.62 3.44
CA ILE A 241 -23.45 22.36 2.52
C ILE A 241 -24.50 21.47 3.19
N ALA A 242 -24.13 20.42 3.91
CA ALA A 242 -25.05 19.56 4.63
C ALA A 242 -25.84 20.37 5.68
N MET A 243 -25.20 21.31 6.41
CA MET A 243 -25.89 22.21 7.33
C MET A 243 -26.90 23.12 6.62
N ARG A 244 -26.61 23.56 5.40
CA ARG A 244 -27.56 24.36 4.60
C ARG A 244 -28.75 23.54 4.10
N LEU A 245 -28.50 22.30 3.69
CA LEU A 245 -29.56 21.40 3.18
C LEU A 245 -30.54 20.94 4.27
N VAL A 246 -30.05 20.67 5.47
CA VAL A 246 -30.88 20.08 6.56
C VAL A 246 -31.39 21.13 7.53
N GLY A 247 -30.76 22.27 7.62
CA GLY A 247 -31.01 23.31 8.59
C GLY A 247 -29.98 23.30 9.73
N ARG A 248 -29.41 24.47 9.99
CA ARG A 248 -28.30 24.65 10.97
C ARG A 248 -28.68 24.20 12.38
N GLU A 249 -29.91 24.49 12.81
CA GLU A 249 -30.40 24.29 14.19
C GLU A 249 -30.37 22.82 14.61
N GLN A 250 -30.40 21.91 13.65
CA GLN A 250 -30.34 20.48 13.89
C GLN A 250 -28.91 19.96 14.17
N VAL A 251 -27.91 20.76 13.87
CA VAL A 251 -26.50 20.35 13.94
C VAL A 251 -25.75 21.10 15.04
N ILE A 252 -26.00 22.37 15.20
CA ILE A 252 -25.33 23.27 16.14
C ILE A 252 -26.31 24.10 16.91
N GLN A 253 -26.06 24.28 18.22
CA GLN A 253 -26.87 25.11 19.08
C GLN A 253 -26.60 26.61 18.87
N SER A 254 -25.35 26.96 18.55
CA SER A 254 -24.93 28.35 18.34
C SER A 254 -23.67 28.44 17.46
N TRP A 255 -23.48 29.61 16.83
CA TRP A 255 -22.23 29.91 16.10
C TRP A 255 -21.01 29.86 16.99
N SER A 256 -21.09 30.26 18.26
CA SER A 256 -19.99 30.18 19.21
C SER A 256 -19.58 28.72 19.51
N GLN A 257 -20.53 27.77 19.51
CA GLN A 257 -20.21 26.35 19.62
C GLN A 257 -19.49 25.86 18.38
N LEU A 258 -19.93 26.21 17.18
CA LEU A 258 -19.26 25.84 15.92
C LEU A 258 -17.83 26.38 15.89
N LEU A 259 -17.60 27.65 16.20
CA LEU A 259 -16.28 28.26 16.20
C LEU A 259 -15.34 27.60 17.22
N ARG A 260 -15.83 27.37 18.45
CA ARG A 260 -15.03 26.70 19.50
C ARG A 260 -14.68 25.25 19.13
N CYS A 261 -15.65 24.48 18.61
CA CYS A 261 -15.43 23.12 18.19
C CYS A 261 -14.53 23.07 16.94
N GLY A 262 -14.71 23.97 16.00
CA GLY A 262 -13.86 24.12 14.81
C GLY A 262 -12.41 24.49 15.18
N ALA A 263 -12.21 25.42 16.11
CA ALA A 263 -10.88 25.79 16.60
C ALA A 263 -10.18 24.61 17.28
N VAL A 264 -10.90 23.84 18.12
CA VAL A 264 -10.36 22.61 18.73
C VAL A 264 -9.98 21.57 17.66
N PHE A 265 -10.83 21.36 16.65
CA PHE A 265 -10.58 20.43 15.55
C PHE A 265 -9.33 20.84 14.75
N LEU A 266 -9.24 22.09 14.32
CA LEU A 266 -8.12 22.58 13.51
C LEU A 266 -6.82 22.65 14.31
N GLY A 267 -6.87 23.09 15.59
CA GLY A 267 -5.70 23.07 16.47
C GLY A 267 -5.16 21.67 16.71
N ALA A 268 -6.07 20.71 16.94
CA ALA A 268 -5.69 19.30 17.08
C ALA A 268 -5.13 18.70 15.77
N ALA A 269 -5.72 19.06 14.62
CA ALA A 269 -5.24 18.61 13.31
C ALA A 269 -3.86 19.20 12.96
N ALA A 270 -3.56 20.39 13.42
CA ALA A 270 -2.25 21.02 13.22
C ALA A 270 -1.14 20.44 14.14
N LEU A 271 -1.49 19.83 15.27
CA LEU A 271 -0.53 19.45 16.29
C LEU A 271 0.58 18.54 15.77
N VAL A 272 0.23 17.39 15.17
CA VAL A 272 1.22 16.40 14.70
C VAL A 272 2.08 16.94 13.53
N PRO A 273 1.51 17.54 12.47
CA PRO A 273 2.32 18.15 11.40
C PRO A 273 3.25 19.24 11.91
N VAL A 274 2.78 20.10 12.83
CA VAL A 274 3.62 21.18 13.41
C VAL A 274 4.79 20.59 14.22
N LEU A 275 4.56 19.56 15.02
CA LEU A 275 5.64 18.88 15.75
C LEU A 275 6.68 18.27 14.79
N ILE A 276 6.26 17.69 13.67
CA ILE A 276 7.16 17.19 12.62
C ILE A 276 7.96 18.34 12.00
N MET A 277 7.31 19.45 11.65
CA MET A 277 7.99 20.62 11.08
C MET A 277 9.01 21.20 12.05
N ILE A 278 8.66 21.30 13.34
CA ILE A 278 9.58 21.74 14.40
C ILE A 278 10.77 20.79 14.51
N PHE A 279 10.54 19.47 14.50
CA PHE A 279 11.63 18.48 14.54
C PHE A 279 12.64 18.68 13.41
N PHE A 280 12.20 18.80 12.16
CA PHE A 280 13.11 19.02 11.03
C PHE A 280 13.76 20.40 11.04
N ALA A 281 13.08 21.44 11.55
CA ALA A 281 13.64 22.77 11.69
C ALA A 281 14.75 22.81 12.75
N LEU A 282 14.53 22.22 13.93
CA LEU A 282 15.52 22.18 15.00
C LEU A 282 16.77 21.36 14.64
N ASN A 283 16.63 20.36 13.76
CA ASN A 283 17.75 19.56 13.26
C ASN A 283 18.42 20.16 12.00
N GLY A 284 18.07 21.39 11.59
CA GLY A 284 18.68 22.08 10.45
C GLY A 284 18.27 21.53 9.07
N ILE A 285 17.23 20.67 9.02
CA ILE A 285 16.81 19.94 7.80
C ILE A 285 15.58 20.63 7.14
N TRP A 286 15.15 21.77 7.64
CA TRP A 286 13.95 22.45 7.16
C TRP A 286 13.94 22.71 5.65
N ARG A 287 15.09 23.12 5.06
CA ARG A 287 15.21 23.40 3.64
C ARG A 287 14.96 22.14 2.79
N ASP A 288 15.57 21.02 3.17
CA ASP A 288 15.43 19.75 2.46
C ASP A 288 14.02 19.16 2.62
N PHE A 289 13.48 19.21 3.85
CA PHE A 289 12.10 18.82 4.12
C PHE A 289 11.11 19.60 3.23
N ARG A 290 11.22 20.94 3.23
CA ARG A 290 10.35 21.80 2.42
C ARG A 290 10.48 21.49 0.92
N TYR A 291 11.72 21.31 0.44
CA TYR A 291 11.95 20.96 -0.96
C TYR A 291 11.32 19.62 -1.31
N CYS A 292 11.64 18.57 -0.58
CA CYS A 292 11.21 17.21 -0.90
C CYS A 292 9.68 17.04 -0.79
N VAL A 293 9.08 17.55 0.29
CA VAL A 293 7.65 17.34 0.56
C VAL A 293 6.76 18.29 -0.23
N PHE A 294 7.14 19.58 -0.34
CA PHE A 294 6.28 20.58 -0.98
C PHE A 294 6.77 20.92 -2.38
N THR A 295 7.96 21.49 -2.52
CA THR A 295 8.41 22.04 -3.81
C THR A 295 8.51 20.97 -4.88
N HIS A 296 9.03 19.78 -4.53
CA HIS A 296 9.18 18.67 -5.48
C HIS A 296 7.83 18.19 -6.02
N ASN A 297 6.84 18.01 -5.16
CA ASN A 297 5.53 17.47 -5.54
C ASN A 297 4.62 18.44 -6.30
N PHE A 298 4.87 19.75 -6.21
CA PHE A 298 4.11 20.75 -6.95
C PHE A 298 4.78 21.03 -8.30
N LEU A 299 4.43 20.26 -9.30
CA LEU A 299 4.82 20.49 -10.68
C LEU A 299 3.59 20.40 -11.59
N PRO A 300 3.22 21.47 -12.31
CA PRO A 300 2.07 21.43 -13.22
C PRO A 300 2.31 20.48 -14.40
N HIS A 301 1.27 19.78 -14.83
CA HIS A 301 1.25 18.98 -16.05
C HIS A 301 2.30 17.84 -16.11
N VAL A 302 2.47 17.11 -15.03
CA VAL A 302 3.40 15.97 -14.93
C VAL A 302 2.90 14.74 -15.67
N ASP A 303 1.58 14.50 -15.66
CA ASP A 303 0.99 13.29 -16.22
C ASP A 303 0.16 13.60 -17.47
N ALA A 304 0.54 13.01 -18.60
CA ALA A 304 -0.25 13.07 -19.84
C ALA A 304 -1.69 12.52 -19.67
N ASN A 305 -1.91 11.67 -18.68
CA ASN A 305 -3.24 11.16 -18.32
C ASN A 305 -4.05 12.15 -17.46
N HIS A 306 -3.46 13.30 -17.07
CA HIS A 306 -4.09 14.33 -16.27
C HIS A 306 -4.07 15.69 -17.01
N PRO A 307 -4.81 15.80 -18.13
CA PRO A 307 -4.79 17.02 -18.93
C PRO A 307 -5.42 18.20 -18.18
N PRO A 308 -5.06 19.44 -18.52
CA PRO A 308 -5.51 20.66 -17.82
C PRO A 308 -7.02 20.83 -17.71
N TRP A 309 -7.79 20.26 -18.64
CA TRP A 309 -9.26 20.34 -18.61
C TRP A 309 -9.90 19.56 -17.43
N MET A 310 -9.17 18.62 -16.79
CA MET A 310 -9.69 17.88 -15.63
C MET A 310 -10.04 18.80 -14.45
N ILE A 311 -9.48 20.00 -14.36
CA ILE A 311 -9.90 20.99 -13.37
C ILE A 311 -11.40 21.36 -13.51
N MET A 312 -11.95 21.23 -14.72
CA MET A 312 -13.36 21.48 -14.99
C MET A 312 -14.30 20.38 -14.48
N ILE A 313 -13.77 19.20 -14.12
CA ILE A 313 -14.58 18.10 -13.56
C ILE A 313 -15.27 18.59 -12.27
N PHE A 314 -14.53 19.29 -11.41
CA PHE A 314 -15.08 19.77 -10.14
C PHE A 314 -16.29 20.69 -10.33
N PRO A 315 -16.23 21.81 -11.06
CA PRO A 315 -17.39 22.68 -11.23
C PRO A 315 -18.55 22.04 -12.00
N ILE A 316 -18.28 21.10 -12.93
CA ILE A 316 -19.33 20.39 -13.66
C ILE A 316 -20.07 19.41 -12.77
N VAL A 317 -19.35 18.61 -11.97
CA VAL A 317 -19.93 17.54 -11.17
C VAL A 317 -20.48 18.05 -9.83
N PHE A 318 -19.98 19.16 -9.32
CA PHE A 318 -20.38 19.76 -8.05
C PHE A 318 -21.92 19.97 -7.90
N PRO A 319 -22.65 20.57 -8.87
CA PRO A 319 -24.09 20.73 -8.76
C PRO A 319 -24.84 19.41 -8.65
N PHE A 320 -24.41 18.37 -9.35
CA PHE A 320 -25.01 17.04 -9.28
C PHE A 320 -24.80 16.39 -7.90
N ILE A 321 -23.59 16.51 -7.34
CA ILE A 321 -23.31 16.01 -5.99
C ILE A 321 -24.22 16.70 -4.97
N VAL A 322 -24.36 18.02 -5.05
CA VAL A 322 -25.24 18.79 -4.14
C VAL A 322 -26.72 18.42 -4.36
N TYR A 323 -27.15 18.26 -5.61
CA TYR A 323 -28.50 17.84 -5.94
C TYR A 323 -28.84 16.46 -5.34
N PHE A 324 -27.99 15.45 -5.54
CA PHE A 324 -28.21 14.13 -4.94
C PHE A 324 -28.16 14.16 -3.41
N ALA A 325 -27.28 14.96 -2.83
CA ALA A 325 -27.27 15.18 -1.37
C ALA A 325 -28.59 15.80 -0.86
N SER A 326 -29.19 16.72 -1.63
CA SER A 326 -30.49 17.30 -1.28
C SER A 326 -31.63 16.28 -1.33
N LEU A 327 -31.60 15.36 -2.33
CA LEU A 327 -32.57 14.26 -2.39
C LEU A 327 -32.44 13.33 -1.17
N ILE A 328 -31.20 13.00 -0.76
CA ILE A 328 -30.94 12.20 0.44
C ILE A 328 -31.44 12.91 1.70
N ALA A 329 -31.24 14.23 1.81
CA ALA A 329 -31.70 15.03 2.92
C ALA A 329 -33.24 15.06 2.99
N CYS A 330 -33.92 15.25 1.86
CA CYS A 330 -35.39 15.27 1.77
C CYS A 330 -36.02 13.90 2.04
N ALA A 331 -35.39 12.82 1.58
CA ALA A 331 -35.89 11.45 1.75
C ALA A 331 -35.70 10.90 3.17
N THR A 332 -34.97 11.60 4.06
CA THR A 332 -34.69 11.15 5.42
C THR A 332 -35.49 11.97 6.45
N PRO A 333 -36.49 11.37 7.12
CA PRO A 333 -37.35 12.10 8.08
C PRO A 333 -36.58 12.62 9.31
N ASP A 334 -35.68 11.80 9.88
CA ASP A 334 -34.80 12.20 10.97
C ASP A 334 -33.72 13.18 10.45
N ARG A 335 -33.82 14.42 10.90
CA ARG A 335 -32.91 15.51 10.48
C ARG A 335 -31.47 15.27 10.87
N ALA A 336 -31.20 14.67 12.05
CA ALA A 336 -29.83 14.34 12.45
C ALA A 336 -29.24 13.25 11.56
N LEU A 337 -30.04 12.27 11.18
CA LEU A 337 -29.63 11.23 10.23
C LEU A 337 -29.49 11.79 8.80
N ALA A 338 -30.41 12.67 8.38
CA ALA A 338 -30.35 13.39 7.11
C ALA A 338 -29.02 14.16 6.97
N PHE A 339 -28.61 14.87 8.03
CA PHE A 339 -27.31 15.56 8.06
C PHE A 339 -26.16 14.57 7.89
N ARG A 340 -26.10 13.48 8.66
CA ARG A 340 -25.00 12.49 8.59
C ARG A 340 -24.91 11.86 7.21
N ARG A 341 -26.05 11.46 6.61
CA ARG A 341 -26.08 10.87 5.25
C ARG A 341 -25.60 11.86 4.22
N SER A 342 -26.16 13.09 4.20
CA SER A 342 -25.75 14.13 3.25
C SER A 342 -24.29 14.52 3.43
N PHE A 343 -23.83 14.66 4.67
CA PHE A 343 -22.44 14.98 4.97
C PHE A 343 -21.45 13.94 4.39
N VAL A 344 -21.69 12.65 4.67
CA VAL A 344 -20.77 11.59 4.18
C VAL A 344 -20.87 11.43 2.66
N PHE A 345 -22.05 11.59 2.07
CA PHE A 345 -22.23 11.57 0.61
C PHE A 345 -21.47 12.73 -0.06
N LEU A 346 -21.64 13.95 0.42
CA LEU A 346 -20.92 15.14 -0.05
C LEU A 346 -19.41 14.99 0.13
N LEU A 347 -18.98 14.47 1.28
CA LEU A 347 -17.58 14.21 1.57
C LEU A 347 -16.94 13.28 0.54
N CYS A 348 -17.61 12.17 0.20
CA CYS A 348 -17.17 11.25 -0.84
C CYS A 348 -17.11 11.92 -2.21
N GLY A 349 -18.17 12.61 -2.60
CA GLY A 349 -18.24 13.29 -3.90
C GLY A 349 -17.19 14.38 -4.05
N PHE A 350 -16.99 15.20 -3.03
CA PHE A 350 -16.02 16.29 -3.06
C PHE A 350 -14.57 15.78 -3.05
N TYR A 351 -14.29 14.78 -2.23
CA TYR A 351 -12.94 14.19 -2.23
C TYR A 351 -12.61 13.57 -3.60
N PHE A 352 -13.54 12.78 -4.16
CA PHE A 352 -13.36 12.13 -5.45
C PHE A 352 -13.12 13.16 -6.57
N THR A 353 -13.97 14.18 -6.66
CA THR A 353 -13.83 15.21 -7.69
C THR A 353 -12.64 16.12 -7.47
N ALA A 354 -12.30 16.47 -6.22
CA ALA A 354 -11.13 17.25 -5.91
C ALA A 354 -9.82 16.50 -6.24
N LEU A 355 -9.79 15.19 -6.00
CA LEU A 355 -8.65 14.35 -6.37
C LEU A 355 -8.42 14.41 -7.89
N TYR A 356 -9.46 14.18 -8.71
CA TYR A 356 -9.35 14.27 -10.16
C TYR A 356 -9.04 15.66 -10.69
N SER A 357 -9.52 16.71 -10.03
CA SER A 357 -9.35 18.08 -10.51
C SER A 357 -8.03 18.73 -10.09
N PHE A 358 -7.50 18.38 -8.92
CA PHE A 358 -6.40 19.15 -8.30
C PHE A 358 -5.16 18.34 -7.97
N TRP A 359 -5.22 16.98 -7.98
CA TRP A 359 -4.05 16.18 -7.67
C TRP A 359 -3.25 15.85 -8.93
N THR A 360 -1.94 16.04 -8.88
CA THR A 360 -1.07 15.97 -10.07
C THR A 360 -0.82 14.56 -10.59
N LEU A 361 -0.78 13.56 -9.70
CA LEU A 361 -0.50 12.16 -10.05
C LEU A 361 -1.48 11.25 -9.32
N ILE A 362 -2.44 10.71 -10.05
CA ILE A 362 -3.50 9.86 -9.49
C ILE A 362 -3.12 8.39 -9.61
N THR A 363 -3.17 7.69 -8.48
CA THR A 363 -2.95 6.24 -8.39
C THR A 363 -4.20 5.54 -7.84
N ARG A 364 -4.26 4.21 -7.98
CA ARG A 364 -5.40 3.43 -7.45
C ARG A 364 -5.51 3.51 -5.93
N GLN A 365 -4.40 3.72 -5.25
CA GLN A 365 -4.30 3.83 -3.80
C GLN A 365 -4.95 5.09 -3.25
N ASP A 366 -5.02 6.15 -4.04
CA ASP A 366 -5.64 7.43 -3.67
C ASP A 366 -7.14 7.31 -3.40
N PHE A 367 -7.77 6.26 -3.92
CA PHE A 367 -9.19 5.96 -3.70
C PHE A 367 -9.46 5.10 -2.46
N LEU A 368 -8.44 4.64 -1.73
CA LEU A 368 -8.63 3.83 -0.52
C LEU A 368 -9.51 4.50 0.54
N PRO A 369 -9.44 5.84 0.80
CA PRO A 369 -10.35 6.52 1.71
C PRO A 369 -11.80 6.61 1.20
N TYR A 370 -11.99 6.53 -0.11
CA TYR A 370 -13.27 6.73 -0.79
C TYR A 370 -14.06 5.43 -0.95
N HIS A 371 -13.44 4.34 -1.42
CA HIS A 371 -14.13 3.10 -1.77
C HIS A 371 -15.02 2.55 -0.65
N PRO A 372 -14.56 2.43 0.63
CA PRO A 372 -15.39 1.91 1.70
C PRO A 372 -16.67 2.72 1.92
N LEU A 373 -16.57 4.06 1.88
CA LEU A 373 -17.70 4.96 2.07
C LEU A 373 -18.68 4.92 0.88
N ALA A 374 -18.16 4.84 -0.35
CA ALA A 374 -18.99 4.70 -1.55
C ALA A 374 -19.80 3.40 -1.52
N PHE A 375 -19.19 2.30 -1.07
CA PHE A 375 -19.88 1.01 -0.94
C PHE A 375 -20.92 0.98 0.18
N VAL A 376 -20.85 1.87 1.18
CA VAL A 376 -21.95 2.05 2.14
C VAL A 376 -23.21 2.54 1.42
N PHE A 377 -23.10 3.56 0.58
CA PHE A 377 -24.23 4.05 -0.22
C PHE A 377 -24.66 3.06 -1.30
N GLY A 378 -23.72 2.42 -1.98
CA GLY A 378 -24.00 1.41 -2.98
C GLY A 378 -24.76 0.21 -2.42
N SER A 379 -24.36 -0.29 -1.24
CA SER A 379 -25.07 -1.38 -0.56
C SER A 379 -26.49 -0.97 -0.15
N ALA A 380 -26.66 0.26 0.38
CA ALA A 380 -27.96 0.77 0.74
C ALA A 380 -28.88 0.91 -0.48
N ALA A 381 -28.34 1.40 -1.61
CA ALA A 381 -29.10 1.53 -2.85
C ALA A 381 -29.53 0.16 -3.41
N VAL A 382 -28.62 -0.81 -3.47
CA VAL A 382 -28.93 -2.15 -3.97
C VAL A 382 -29.97 -2.84 -3.10
N LEU A 383 -29.87 -2.73 -1.77
CA LEU A 383 -30.89 -3.30 -0.87
C LEU A 383 -32.23 -2.61 -1.04
N ALA A 384 -32.28 -1.28 -1.08
CA ALA A 384 -33.53 -0.54 -1.30
C ALA A 384 -34.20 -0.92 -2.63
N ILE A 385 -33.42 -1.07 -3.71
CA ILE A 385 -33.94 -1.51 -5.02
C ILE A 385 -34.43 -2.95 -4.94
N SER A 386 -33.67 -3.86 -4.32
CA SER A 386 -34.03 -5.27 -4.22
C SER A 386 -35.28 -5.54 -3.36
N GLU A 387 -35.61 -4.63 -2.46
CA GLU A 387 -36.79 -4.68 -1.55
C GLU A 387 -37.96 -3.85 -2.09
N SER A 388 -37.80 -3.15 -3.21
CA SER A 388 -38.88 -2.35 -3.79
C SER A 388 -40.01 -3.23 -4.32
N GLU A 389 -41.28 -2.88 -3.98
CA GLU A 389 -42.46 -3.60 -4.47
C GLU A 389 -42.52 -3.64 -6.00
N LEU A 390 -42.08 -2.55 -6.66
CA LEU A 390 -42.04 -2.45 -8.11
C LEU A 390 -41.17 -3.54 -8.74
N LEU A 391 -40.00 -3.83 -8.16
CA LEU A 391 -39.12 -4.88 -8.64
C LEU A 391 -39.62 -6.27 -8.21
N LEU A 392 -40.05 -6.39 -6.95
CA LEU A 392 -40.53 -7.66 -6.41
C LEU A 392 -41.74 -8.19 -7.16
N SER A 393 -42.68 -7.30 -7.58
CA SER A 393 -43.84 -7.69 -8.36
C SER A 393 -43.50 -8.32 -9.71
N ARG A 394 -42.35 -7.96 -10.31
CA ARG A 394 -41.90 -8.44 -11.62
C ARG A 394 -41.03 -9.68 -11.55
N LEU A 395 -40.54 -10.07 -10.37
CA LEU A 395 -39.62 -11.20 -10.20
C LEU A 395 -40.35 -12.48 -9.80
N SER A 396 -39.84 -13.62 -10.27
CA SER A 396 -40.32 -14.92 -9.83
C SER A 396 -40.03 -15.13 -8.33
N PRO A 397 -40.80 -16.00 -7.61
CA PRO A 397 -40.60 -16.24 -6.17
C PRO A 397 -39.17 -16.72 -5.81
N ARG A 398 -38.50 -17.41 -6.74
CA ARG A 398 -37.10 -17.84 -6.55
C ARG A 398 -36.13 -16.67 -6.58
N LEU A 399 -36.28 -15.76 -7.55
CA LEU A 399 -35.44 -14.59 -7.70
C LEU A 399 -35.66 -13.56 -6.57
N ARG A 400 -36.89 -13.46 -6.01
CA ARG A 400 -37.17 -12.61 -4.84
C ARG A 400 -36.38 -13.02 -3.60
N ARG A 401 -36.11 -14.32 -3.43
CA ARG A 401 -35.34 -14.86 -2.30
C ARG A 401 -33.84 -14.83 -2.51
N MET A 402 -33.38 -14.43 -3.66
CA MET A 402 -31.95 -14.45 -4.01
C MET A 402 -31.21 -13.32 -3.28
N PRO A 403 -30.08 -13.60 -2.62
CA PRO A 403 -29.25 -12.58 -2.00
C PRO A 403 -28.43 -11.81 -3.05
N TRP A 404 -29.06 -10.86 -3.70
CA TRP A 404 -28.48 -10.10 -4.82
C TRP A 404 -27.08 -9.54 -4.54
N LEU A 405 -26.85 -9.03 -3.30
CA LEU A 405 -25.53 -8.55 -2.91
C LEU A 405 -24.47 -9.65 -2.89
N ALA A 406 -24.84 -10.89 -2.51
CA ALA A 406 -23.92 -12.02 -2.60
C ALA A 406 -23.53 -12.31 -4.06
N CYS A 407 -24.47 -12.21 -4.99
CA CYS A 407 -24.18 -12.37 -6.41
C CYS A 407 -23.21 -11.29 -6.92
N VAL A 408 -23.43 -10.02 -6.53
CA VAL A 408 -22.51 -8.93 -6.88
C VAL A 408 -21.12 -9.19 -6.32
N VAL A 409 -21.01 -9.62 -5.06
CA VAL A 409 -19.72 -9.95 -4.43
C VAL A 409 -19.02 -11.10 -5.17
N ILE A 410 -19.76 -12.14 -5.57
CA ILE A 410 -19.21 -13.27 -6.35
C ILE A 410 -18.68 -12.79 -7.71
N VAL A 411 -19.42 -11.91 -8.40
CA VAL A 411 -18.95 -11.30 -9.65
C VAL A 411 -17.67 -10.50 -9.44
N LEU A 412 -17.58 -9.70 -8.37
CA LEU A 412 -16.38 -8.95 -8.04
C LEU A 412 -15.20 -9.87 -7.70
N PHE A 413 -15.44 -11.00 -7.01
CA PHE A 413 -14.42 -12.02 -6.76
C PHE A 413 -13.85 -12.58 -8.05
N PHE A 414 -14.72 -13.02 -8.98
CA PHE A 414 -14.26 -13.52 -10.28
C PHE A 414 -13.59 -12.43 -11.12
N ALA A 415 -14.08 -11.19 -11.09
CA ALA A 415 -13.40 -10.07 -11.75
C ALA A 415 -11.98 -9.87 -11.22
N THR A 416 -11.79 -9.97 -9.90
CA THR A 416 -10.46 -9.88 -9.29
C THR A 416 -9.55 -11.03 -9.72
N LEU A 417 -10.10 -12.27 -9.81
CA LEU A 417 -9.36 -13.44 -10.31
C LEU A 417 -8.94 -13.29 -11.77
N LEU A 418 -9.80 -12.73 -12.62
CA LEU A 418 -9.50 -12.49 -14.04
C LEU A 418 -8.41 -11.42 -14.20
N ILE A 419 -8.45 -10.35 -13.40
CA ILE A 419 -7.45 -9.29 -13.43
C ILE A 419 -6.10 -9.81 -12.90
N ARG A 420 -6.12 -10.58 -11.81
CA ARG A 420 -4.92 -11.09 -11.13
C ARG A 420 -5.16 -12.49 -10.54
N PRO A 421 -4.84 -13.54 -11.30
CA PRO A 421 -4.93 -14.90 -10.81
C PRO A 421 -3.98 -15.13 -9.63
N PHE A 422 -4.47 -15.65 -8.51
CA PHE A 422 -3.66 -15.89 -7.31
C PHE A 422 -2.62 -17.01 -7.47
N TRP A 423 -2.75 -17.87 -8.48
CA TRP A 423 -1.75 -18.91 -8.78
C TRP A 423 -0.49 -18.37 -9.46
N VAL A 424 -0.54 -17.14 -9.98
CA VAL A 424 0.65 -16.45 -10.51
C VAL A 424 1.40 -15.76 -9.37
N ASN A 425 2.65 -16.17 -9.13
CA ASN A 425 3.49 -15.53 -8.13
C ASN A 425 4.22 -14.31 -8.73
N GLY A 426 3.62 -13.14 -8.60
CA GLY A 426 4.19 -11.88 -9.04
C GLY A 426 5.23 -11.28 -8.07
N ALA A 427 5.32 -11.78 -6.83
CA ALA A 427 6.24 -11.26 -5.81
C ALA A 427 7.62 -11.94 -5.82
N LYS A 428 7.82 -12.91 -6.70
CA LYS A 428 9.05 -13.72 -6.73
C LYS A 428 10.26 -12.90 -7.20
N ALA A 429 10.06 -12.07 -8.22
CA ALA A 429 11.14 -11.33 -8.86
C ALA A 429 11.82 -10.34 -7.90
N GLU A 430 11.03 -9.59 -7.12
CA GLU A 430 11.54 -8.63 -6.14
C GLU A 430 12.26 -9.34 -4.98
N THR A 431 11.76 -10.48 -4.53
CA THR A 431 12.40 -11.28 -3.47
C THR A 431 13.75 -11.86 -3.96
N GLU A 432 13.83 -12.29 -5.22
CA GLU A 432 15.08 -12.75 -5.83
C GLU A 432 16.05 -11.59 -6.02
N LEU A 433 15.60 -10.43 -6.47
CA LEU A 433 16.41 -9.22 -6.56
C LEU A 433 17.07 -8.89 -5.21
N LEU A 434 16.30 -8.82 -4.14
CA LEU A 434 16.83 -8.53 -2.80
C LEU A 434 17.84 -9.57 -2.32
N ARG A 435 17.60 -10.84 -2.62
CA ARG A 435 18.54 -11.93 -2.31
C ARG A 435 19.87 -11.76 -3.04
N ASP A 436 19.81 -11.43 -4.32
CA ASP A 436 21.01 -11.27 -5.17
C ASP A 436 21.78 -10.00 -4.79
N VAL A 437 21.09 -8.90 -4.46
CA VAL A 437 21.71 -7.66 -3.93
C VAL A 437 22.46 -7.94 -2.63
N LEU A 438 21.81 -8.61 -1.66
CA LEU A 438 22.42 -8.94 -0.37
C LEU A 438 23.64 -9.87 -0.51
N LYS A 439 23.66 -10.74 -1.53
CA LYS A 439 24.79 -11.60 -1.85
C LYS A 439 25.95 -10.84 -2.49
N LEU A 440 25.63 -9.99 -3.46
CA LEU A 440 26.63 -9.32 -4.30
C LEU A 440 27.25 -8.10 -3.65
N THR A 441 26.58 -7.47 -2.67
CA THR A 441 27.04 -6.19 -2.11
C THR A 441 27.23 -6.27 -0.61
N LYS A 442 28.19 -5.50 -0.09
CA LYS A 442 28.38 -5.25 1.34
C LYS A 442 27.48 -4.10 1.81
N PRO A 443 27.23 -3.96 3.11
CA PRO A 443 26.33 -2.92 3.66
C PRO A 443 26.74 -1.48 3.31
N GLU A 444 28.02 -1.21 3.19
CA GLU A 444 28.60 0.10 2.91
C GLU A 444 28.69 0.43 1.41
N GLU A 445 28.43 -0.53 0.53
CA GLU A 445 28.52 -0.34 -0.91
C GLU A 445 27.25 0.30 -1.48
N TYR A 446 27.45 1.14 -2.48
CA TYR A 446 26.37 1.81 -3.19
C TYR A 446 25.80 0.93 -4.31
N VAL A 447 24.54 1.18 -4.62
CA VAL A 447 23.82 0.55 -5.74
C VAL A 447 23.15 1.61 -6.60
N PHE A 448 22.96 1.28 -7.89
CA PHE A 448 22.08 2.03 -8.76
C PHE A 448 20.73 1.35 -8.82
N ASP A 449 19.68 2.05 -8.39
CA ASP A 449 18.29 1.69 -8.64
C ASP A 449 17.46 2.94 -8.87
N CYS A 450 16.20 2.80 -9.29
CA CYS A 450 15.37 3.95 -9.65
C CYS A 450 14.74 4.62 -8.43
N LYS A 451 14.32 3.81 -7.44
CA LYS A 451 13.38 4.27 -6.42
C LYS A 451 13.59 3.66 -5.04
N GLY A 452 14.69 2.91 -4.85
CA GLY A 452 14.96 2.15 -3.63
C GLY A 452 14.51 0.69 -3.72
N GLU A 453 14.43 0.12 -4.92
CA GLU A 453 14.06 -1.28 -5.16
C GLU A 453 15.03 -2.26 -4.49
N THR A 454 16.27 -1.85 -4.29
CA THR A 454 17.30 -2.66 -3.60
C THR A 454 17.20 -2.63 -2.07
N ILE A 455 16.40 -1.76 -1.50
CA ILE A 455 16.06 -1.54 -0.08
C ILE A 455 17.29 -1.33 0.83
N PHE A 456 18.21 -2.30 0.91
CA PHE A 456 19.22 -2.46 1.96
C PHE A 456 20.56 -1.80 1.66
N ARG A 457 20.65 -0.95 0.64
CA ARG A 457 21.88 -0.27 0.24
C ARG A 457 21.63 1.20 -0.06
N GLN A 458 22.63 2.02 0.19
CA GLN A 458 22.58 3.41 -0.25
C GLN A 458 22.55 3.47 -1.78
N ARG A 459 21.78 4.39 -2.30
CA ARG A 459 21.74 4.70 -3.72
C ARG A 459 22.91 5.59 -4.09
N CYS A 460 23.51 5.37 -5.25
CA CYS A 460 24.66 6.17 -5.70
C CYS A 460 24.29 7.65 -5.93
N PHE A 461 23.05 7.95 -6.25
CA PHE A 461 22.57 9.33 -6.43
C PHE A 461 21.34 9.59 -5.55
N ARG A 462 21.14 10.86 -5.17
CA ARG A 462 20.16 11.23 -4.15
C ARG A 462 18.70 11.15 -4.59
N PRO A 463 18.27 11.73 -5.75
CA PRO A 463 16.86 11.76 -6.15
C PRO A 463 16.28 10.37 -6.41
N ILE A 464 14.98 10.19 -6.13
CA ILE A 464 14.22 9.04 -6.65
C ILE A 464 13.80 9.35 -8.09
N LEU A 465 13.86 8.34 -8.97
CA LEU A 465 13.43 8.47 -10.36
C LEU A 465 11.97 8.02 -10.49
N GLU A 466 11.06 8.96 -10.23
CA GLU A 466 9.61 8.81 -10.38
C GLU A 466 9.11 9.86 -11.39
N PRO A 467 7.84 9.84 -11.83
CA PRO A 467 7.39 10.73 -12.92
C PRO A 467 7.68 12.21 -12.71
N VAL A 468 7.54 12.71 -11.46
CA VAL A 468 7.79 14.13 -11.16
C VAL A 468 9.29 14.46 -11.28
N ALA A 469 10.17 13.55 -10.80
CA ALA A 469 11.61 13.73 -10.91
C ALA A 469 12.08 13.71 -12.36
N ILE A 470 11.59 12.75 -13.16
CA ILE A 470 11.91 12.67 -14.59
C ILE A 470 11.50 13.96 -15.31
N GLU A 471 10.26 14.41 -15.10
CA GLU A 471 9.77 15.66 -15.68
C GLU A 471 10.59 16.88 -15.23
N ARG A 472 11.05 16.92 -13.97
CA ARG A 472 11.95 17.96 -13.47
C ARG A 472 13.31 17.92 -14.14
N ILE A 473 13.87 16.76 -14.38
CA ILE A 473 15.12 16.58 -15.13
C ILE A 473 14.93 17.08 -16.58
N GLU A 474 13.87 16.66 -17.26
CA GLU A 474 13.58 17.04 -18.63
C GLU A 474 13.35 18.56 -18.78
N ARG A 475 12.80 19.21 -17.74
CA ARG A 475 12.63 20.68 -17.70
C ARG A 475 13.85 21.43 -17.13
N ASN A 476 14.98 20.78 -16.90
CA ASN A 476 16.18 21.37 -16.29
C ASN A 476 15.94 22.00 -14.90
N LEU A 477 14.96 21.49 -14.15
CA LEU A 477 14.66 21.89 -12.77
C LEU A 477 15.33 20.99 -11.74
N MET A 478 16.00 19.92 -12.18
CA MET A 478 16.77 18.98 -11.39
C MET A 478 17.97 18.50 -12.20
N VAL A 479 19.12 18.39 -11.54
CA VAL A 479 20.34 17.87 -12.16
C VAL A 479 20.25 16.34 -12.27
N ASP A 480 20.63 15.81 -13.43
CA ASP A 480 20.80 14.39 -13.67
C ASP A 480 22.30 14.02 -13.58
N ASP A 481 22.76 13.77 -12.38
CA ASP A 481 24.16 13.40 -12.07
C ASP A 481 24.35 11.90 -11.78
N ALA A 482 23.37 11.09 -12.19
CA ALA A 482 23.37 9.67 -11.84
C ALA A 482 24.60 8.90 -12.39
N ALA A 483 25.05 9.24 -13.58
CA ALA A 483 26.24 8.62 -14.21
C ALA A 483 27.52 8.96 -13.45
N GLU A 484 27.74 10.24 -13.16
CA GLU A 484 28.90 10.76 -12.43
C GLU A 484 28.97 10.15 -11.03
N ARG A 485 27.83 10.11 -10.34
CA ARG A 485 27.72 9.54 -9.00
C ARG A 485 28.02 8.04 -8.96
N CYS A 486 27.60 7.28 -9.98
CA CYS A 486 27.95 5.86 -10.07
C CYS A 486 29.47 5.65 -10.15
N VAL A 487 30.19 6.52 -10.84
CA VAL A 487 31.66 6.46 -10.93
C VAL A 487 32.31 6.88 -9.61
N GLU A 488 31.90 8.00 -9.05
CA GLU A 488 32.43 8.54 -7.78
C GLU A 488 32.26 7.54 -6.63
N THR A 489 31.09 6.90 -6.53
CA THR A 489 30.77 5.94 -5.47
C THR A 489 31.21 4.51 -5.79
N ARG A 490 31.90 4.28 -6.92
CA ARG A 490 32.34 2.97 -7.40
C ARG A 490 31.23 1.93 -7.41
N THR A 491 30.08 2.32 -7.92
CA THR A 491 28.89 1.49 -7.91
C THR A 491 29.00 0.37 -8.93
N CYS A 492 29.24 -0.86 -8.46
CA CYS A 492 29.43 -2.04 -9.32
C CYS A 492 28.14 -2.81 -9.60
N LEU A 493 27.03 -2.50 -8.91
CA LEU A 493 25.75 -3.16 -9.08
C LEU A 493 24.66 -2.16 -9.48
N ALA A 494 23.92 -2.50 -10.55
CA ALA A 494 22.76 -1.77 -11.00
C ALA A 494 21.52 -2.68 -11.05
N ALA A 495 20.38 -2.18 -10.58
CA ALA A 495 19.12 -2.91 -10.55
C ALA A 495 17.94 -1.99 -10.95
N PRO A 496 17.89 -1.48 -12.21
CA PRO A 496 16.86 -0.53 -12.65
C PRO A 496 15.50 -1.22 -12.88
N ALA A 497 14.96 -1.86 -11.85
CA ALA A 497 13.74 -2.66 -11.93
C ALA A 497 12.47 -1.82 -12.19
N GLY A 498 12.46 -0.55 -11.77
CA GLY A 498 11.30 0.33 -11.89
C GLY A 498 11.04 0.88 -13.30
N GLY A 499 11.97 0.70 -14.24
CA GLY A 499 11.84 1.13 -15.63
C GLY A 499 11.73 2.66 -15.86
N ARG A 500 11.88 3.46 -14.81
CA ARG A 500 11.76 4.92 -14.81
C ARG A 500 13.14 5.53 -14.58
N THR A 501 13.97 5.54 -15.62
CA THR A 501 15.27 6.20 -15.58
C THR A 501 15.30 7.35 -16.58
N SER A 502 16.06 8.39 -16.26
CA SER A 502 16.41 9.42 -17.23
C SER A 502 17.12 8.78 -18.43
N TRP A 503 17.12 9.46 -19.55
CA TRP A 503 17.77 8.94 -20.75
C TRP A 503 19.27 8.74 -20.55
N SER A 504 19.95 9.71 -19.92
CA SER A 504 21.38 9.66 -19.62
C SER A 504 21.74 8.47 -18.72
N ALA A 505 21.04 8.31 -17.60
CA ALA A 505 21.25 7.19 -16.67
C ALA A 505 21.00 5.83 -17.34
N ARG A 506 19.96 5.74 -18.19
CA ARG A 506 19.65 4.52 -18.94
C ARG A 506 20.78 4.16 -19.89
N LEU A 507 21.27 5.15 -20.65
CA LEU A 507 22.37 4.96 -21.59
C LEU A 507 23.65 4.58 -20.86
N PHE A 508 23.94 5.22 -19.73
CA PHE A 508 25.09 4.91 -18.90
C PHE A 508 25.05 3.45 -18.39
N VAL A 509 23.91 3.01 -17.84
CA VAL A 509 23.75 1.62 -17.37
C VAL A 509 23.83 0.63 -18.53
N ALA A 510 23.25 0.93 -19.69
CA ALA A 510 23.30 0.03 -20.84
C ALA A 510 24.72 -0.16 -21.38
N ARG A 511 25.58 0.85 -21.31
CA ARG A 511 26.96 0.80 -21.81
C ARG A 511 27.95 0.16 -20.84
N ASN A 512 27.72 0.34 -19.54
CA ASN A 512 28.74 0.03 -18.52
C ASN A 512 28.36 -1.12 -17.58
N TYR A 513 27.16 -1.73 -17.75
CA TYR A 513 26.73 -2.86 -16.92
C TYR A 513 26.14 -3.98 -17.76
N LEU A 514 26.58 -5.20 -17.47
CA LEU A 514 26.07 -6.42 -18.09
C LEU A 514 24.95 -7.05 -17.27
N PRO A 515 23.87 -7.49 -17.88
CA PRO A 515 22.82 -8.26 -17.19
C PRO A 515 23.37 -9.64 -16.82
N VAL A 516 23.17 -10.05 -15.57
CA VAL A 516 23.67 -11.34 -15.08
C VAL A 516 22.55 -12.23 -14.53
N LYS A 517 21.51 -11.65 -13.94
CA LYS A 517 20.36 -12.41 -13.43
C LYS A 517 19.15 -11.51 -13.16
N GLY A 518 17.99 -11.84 -13.70
CA GLY A 518 16.76 -11.08 -13.47
C GLY A 518 16.95 -9.59 -13.79
N TRP A 519 16.83 -8.76 -12.77
CA TRP A 519 17.03 -7.30 -12.86
C TRP A 519 18.44 -6.84 -12.53
N VAL A 520 19.27 -7.77 -12.02
CA VAL A 520 20.64 -7.47 -11.59
C VAL A 520 21.56 -7.33 -12.79
N ARG A 521 22.25 -6.21 -12.82
CA ARG A 521 23.33 -5.89 -13.74
C ARG A 521 24.58 -5.59 -12.94
N VAL A 522 25.74 -5.97 -13.45
CA VAL A 522 27.03 -5.71 -12.80
C VAL A 522 27.95 -4.96 -13.73
N ALA A 523 28.84 -4.14 -13.17
CA ALA A 523 29.80 -3.38 -13.94
C ALA A 523 30.62 -4.31 -14.85
N GLY A 524 30.74 -3.94 -16.12
CA GLY A 524 31.41 -4.73 -17.14
C GLY A 524 30.88 -4.44 -18.54
N GLY A 525 31.49 -5.12 -19.53
CA GLY A 525 31.13 -4.97 -20.93
C GLY A 525 31.75 -6.10 -21.78
N TYR A 526 31.35 -6.16 -23.03
CA TYR A 526 31.95 -7.10 -23.98
C TYR A 526 33.21 -6.51 -24.60
N LEU A 527 34.23 -7.37 -24.79
CA LEU A 527 35.44 -7.02 -25.51
C LEU A 527 35.12 -6.94 -27.00
N LYS A 528 35.72 -5.96 -27.70
CA LYS A 528 35.62 -5.76 -29.15
C LYS A 528 36.99 -5.86 -29.80
N GLU A 529 37.03 -6.23 -31.06
CA GLU A 529 38.29 -6.19 -31.83
C GLU A 529 38.87 -4.77 -31.86
N SER A 530 40.14 -4.65 -31.52
CA SER A 530 40.81 -3.35 -31.51
C SER A 530 41.15 -2.90 -32.91
N ARG A 531 40.75 -1.68 -33.26
CA ARG A 531 41.16 -1.03 -34.50
C ARG A 531 42.59 -0.50 -34.41
N ALA A 532 43.10 -0.32 -33.20
CA ALA A 532 44.44 0.27 -32.96
C ALA A 532 45.54 -0.76 -32.87
N ARG A 533 45.25 -2.04 -32.51
CA ARG A 533 46.25 -3.11 -32.29
C ARG A 533 45.72 -4.41 -32.90
N SER A 534 46.37 -4.85 -33.96
CA SER A 534 46.02 -6.11 -34.63
C SER A 534 46.13 -7.30 -33.68
N GLY A 535 45.12 -8.17 -33.66
CA GLY A 535 45.05 -9.34 -32.78
C GLY A 535 44.71 -9.06 -31.32
N ALA A 536 44.54 -7.78 -30.92
CA ALA A 536 44.11 -7.43 -29.59
C ALA A 536 42.61 -7.14 -29.56
N LEU A 537 42.02 -7.40 -28.41
CA LEU A 537 40.65 -6.94 -28.06
C LEU A 537 40.74 -5.69 -27.18
N GLU A 538 39.84 -4.77 -27.36
CA GLU A 538 39.78 -3.55 -26.55
C GLU A 538 38.43 -3.46 -25.79
N PHE A 539 38.48 -2.81 -24.66
CA PHE A 539 37.30 -2.45 -23.86
C PHE A 539 37.58 -1.19 -23.05
N GLU A 540 36.55 -0.56 -22.56
CA GLU A 540 36.63 0.63 -21.71
C GLU A 540 35.99 0.32 -20.36
N SER A 541 36.76 0.48 -19.27
CA SER A 541 36.20 0.48 -17.92
C SER A 541 35.91 1.93 -17.50
N VAL A 542 34.74 2.19 -16.96
CA VAL A 542 34.36 3.52 -16.46
C VAL A 542 34.34 3.55 -14.92
N ILE A 543 34.01 2.43 -14.30
CA ILE A 543 33.94 2.30 -12.85
C ILE A 543 35.25 1.67 -12.35
N PRO A 544 36.01 2.34 -11.47
CA PRO A 544 37.25 1.78 -10.92
C PRO A 544 36.94 0.61 -9.98
N ALA A 545 37.22 -0.61 -10.40
CA ALA A 545 36.96 -1.85 -9.66
C ALA A 545 37.84 -3.00 -10.10
N SER A 546 37.81 -4.11 -9.38
CA SER A 546 38.44 -5.36 -9.82
C SER A 546 37.58 -6.09 -10.83
N TYR A 547 38.13 -6.42 -11.98
CA TYR A 547 37.47 -7.11 -13.08
C TYR A 547 38.21 -8.39 -13.47
N GLY A 548 37.43 -9.41 -13.83
CA GLY A 548 37.94 -10.59 -14.51
C GLY A 548 37.41 -10.64 -15.94
N ILE A 549 38.20 -11.27 -16.83
CA ILE A 549 37.78 -11.54 -18.21
C ILE A 549 37.30 -12.98 -18.29
N ILE A 550 36.09 -13.19 -18.77
CA ILE A 550 35.44 -14.50 -18.89
C ILE A 550 34.97 -14.76 -20.32
N ALA A 551 34.97 -16.01 -20.71
CA ALA A 551 34.32 -16.51 -21.92
C ALA A 551 33.04 -17.27 -21.59
N ARG A 552 32.25 -17.59 -22.60
CA ARG A 552 31.09 -18.49 -22.43
C ARG A 552 31.54 -19.86 -21.95
N GLU A 553 32.64 -20.35 -22.50
CA GLU A 553 33.23 -21.66 -22.20
C GLU A 553 34.75 -21.55 -22.15
N GLY A 554 35.40 -22.35 -21.29
CA GLY A 554 36.83 -22.42 -21.17
C GLY A 554 37.48 -21.36 -20.28
N ILE A 555 38.79 -21.51 -20.09
CA ILE A 555 39.62 -20.62 -19.28
C ILE A 555 40.24 -19.57 -20.20
N VAL A 556 40.13 -18.32 -19.82
CA VAL A 556 40.70 -17.19 -20.55
C VAL A 556 42.15 -16.97 -20.10
N ARG A 557 43.10 -17.03 -21.05
CA ARG A 557 44.52 -16.70 -20.83
C ARG A 557 44.96 -15.66 -21.85
N GLY A 558 45.85 -14.75 -21.45
CA GLY A 558 46.31 -13.70 -22.34
C GLY A 558 47.18 -12.67 -21.65
N ILE A 559 47.35 -11.55 -22.31
CA ILE A 559 48.09 -10.37 -21.84
C ILE A 559 47.10 -9.22 -21.72
N LEU A 560 46.95 -8.66 -20.53
CA LEU A 560 46.13 -7.49 -20.25
C LEU A 560 47.03 -6.29 -19.98
N ASP A 561 46.95 -5.26 -20.83
CA ASP A 561 47.73 -4.02 -20.76
C ASP A 561 49.25 -4.29 -20.65
N GLY A 562 49.75 -5.25 -21.42
CA GLY A 562 51.15 -5.60 -21.45
C GLY A 562 51.64 -6.54 -20.33
N GLN A 563 50.79 -6.98 -19.44
CA GLN A 563 51.10 -7.90 -18.34
C GLN A 563 50.34 -9.22 -18.49
N GLU A 564 50.95 -10.32 -18.06
CA GLU A 564 50.27 -11.62 -18.07
C GLU A 564 48.98 -11.59 -17.27
N TYR A 565 47.90 -12.09 -17.85
CA TYR A 565 46.61 -12.18 -17.23
C TYR A 565 46.44 -13.51 -16.51
N SER A 566 46.43 -13.45 -15.18
CA SER A 566 46.32 -14.62 -14.29
C SER A 566 45.01 -14.64 -13.47
N GLY A 567 44.10 -13.71 -13.70
CA GLY A 567 42.86 -13.61 -12.96
C GLY A 567 42.37 -12.18 -12.78
N ALA A 568 41.44 -11.97 -11.86
CA ALA A 568 40.84 -10.65 -11.61
C ALA A 568 41.90 -9.60 -11.22
N ARG A 569 41.80 -8.40 -11.82
CA ARG A 569 42.69 -7.27 -11.59
C ARG A 569 41.89 -5.99 -11.37
N PHE A 570 42.42 -5.09 -10.52
CA PHE A 570 41.90 -3.75 -10.41
C PHE A 570 42.23 -2.96 -11.69
N LEU A 571 41.20 -2.34 -12.27
CA LEU A 571 41.32 -1.50 -13.46
C LEU A 571 40.84 -0.08 -13.11
N ASP A 572 41.67 0.88 -13.49
CA ASP A 572 41.30 2.29 -13.45
C ASP A 572 40.36 2.64 -14.63
N PRO A 573 39.61 3.74 -14.58
CA PRO A 573 38.82 4.18 -15.72
C PRO A 573 39.71 4.44 -16.96
N GLY A 574 39.31 3.91 -18.10
CA GLY A 574 40.02 4.11 -19.36
C GLY A 574 39.91 2.93 -20.31
N LYS A 575 40.67 3.04 -21.40
CA LYS A 575 40.79 1.98 -22.42
C LYS A 575 41.83 0.95 -22.03
N HIS A 576 41.43 -0.30 -22.14
CA HIS A 576 42.26 -1.47 -21.84
C HIS A 576 42.35 -2.38 -23.05
N PHE A 577 43.51 -3.08 -23.18
CA PHE A 577 43.78 -3.98 -24.29
C PHE A 577 44.08 -5.39 -23.78
N PHE A 578 43.35 -6.34 -24.31
CA PHE A 578 43.55 -7.76 -23.99
C PHE A 578 43.98 -8.53 -25.24
N MET A 579 45.09 -9.24 -25.16
CA MET A 579 45.60 -10.12 -26.21
C MET A 579 45.47 -11.58 -25.75
N PRO A 580 44.53 -12.36 -26.29
CA PRO A 580 44.39 -13.76 -25.93
C PRO A 580 45.59 -14.56 -26.42
N THR A 581 46.13 -15.43 -25.57
CA THR A 581 47.25 -16.34 -25.92
C THR A 581 46.76 -17.73 -26.34
N THR A 582 45.47 -18.02 -26.11
CA THR A 582 44.81 -19.25 -26.58
C THR A 582 43.60 -18.85 -27.44
N PRO A 583 43.31 -19.60 -28.51
CA PRO A 583 42.09 -19.36 -29.30
C PRO A 583 40.84 -19.40 -28.40
N VAL A 584 40.06 -18.34 -28.39
CA VAL A 584 38.80 -18.27 -27.65
C VAL A 584 37.67 -18.33 -28.66
N SER A 585 36.79 -19.30 -28.52
CA SER A 585 35.57 -19.38 -29.32
C SER A 585 34.48 -18.52 -28.68
N GLY A 586 33.99 -17.51 -29.44
CA GLY A 586 32.87 -16.66 -29.02
C GLY A 586 33.27 -15.36 -28.31
N ALA A 587 32.28 -14.69 -27.75
CA ALA A 587 32.46 -13.40 -27.10
C ALA A 587 33.17 -13.49 -25.76
N LEU A 588 34.04 -12.51 -25.48
CA LEU A 588 34.65 -12.27 -24.18
C LEU A 588 33.97 -11.10 -23.49
N ALA A 589 33.83 -11.18 -22.17
CA ALA A 589 33.32 -10.10 -21.34
C ALA A 589 34.28 -9.83 -20.17
N PHE A 590 34.55 -8.54 -19.91
CA PHE A 590 35.07 -8.13 -18.61
C PHE A 590 33.92 -7.91 -17.65
N VAL A 591 34.03 -8.46 -16.46
CA VAL A 591 32.92 -8.49 -15.47
C VAL A 591 33.49 -8.21 -14.09
N TRP A 592 32.76 -7.46 -13.28
CA TRP A 592 33.11 -7.22 -11.88
C TRP A 592 33.48 -8.54 -11.16
N ALA A 593 34.66 -8.58 -10.55
CA ALA A 593 35.28 -9.82 -10.05
C ALA A 593 34.37 -10.56 -9.05
N ARG A 594 33.74 -9.84 -8.10
CA ARG A 594 32.86 -10.48 -7.11
C ARG A 594 31.66 -11.19 -7.76
N ALA A 595 31.15 -10.68 -8.87
CA ALA A 595 30.08 -11.37 -9.58
C ALA A 595 30.57 -12.72 -10.14
N ILE A 596 31.81 -12.77 -10.65
CA ILE A 596 32.43 -14.01 -11.14
C ILE A 596 32.61 -15.00 -9.99
N ASP A 597 33.17 -14.56 -8.86
CA ASP A 597 33.41 -15.39 -7.67
C ASP A 597 32.11 -16.02 -7.13
N LEU A 598 30.99 -15.34 -7.30
CA LEU A 598 29.66 -15.80 -6.90
C LEU A 598 28.89 -16.50 -8.04
N HIS A 599 29.57 -16.83 -9.15
CA HIS A 599 29.02 -17.54 -10.30
C HIS A 599 27.90 -16.80 -11.06
N TYR A 600 27.91 -15.47 -11.06
CA TYR A 600 27.06 -14.65 -11.93
C TYR A 600 27.78 -14.40 -13.25
N SER A 601 27.10 -14.67 -14.37
CA SER A 601 27.68 -14.53 -15.70
C SER A 601 26.67 -13.92 -16.69
N PRO A 602 27.09 -12.99 -17.56
CA PRO A 602 26.22 -12.47 -18.60
C PRO A 602 25.87 -13.54 -19.66
N PHE A 603 26.68 -14.59 -19.78
CA PHE A 603 26.46 -15.66 -20.75
C PHE A 603 25.38 -16.66 -20.33
N THR A 604 25.03 -16.72 -19.04
CA THR A 604 23.93 -17.54 -18.50
C THR A 604 22.67 -16.73 -18.24
N PHE A 605 22.66 -15.45 -18.61
CA PHE A 605 21.52 -14.58 -18.41
C PHE A 605 20.31 -15.04 -19.21
N VAL A 606 19.20 -15.23 -18.50
CA VAL A 606 17.88 -15.47 -19.10
C VAL A 606 17.04 -14.25 -18.81
N ARG A 607 16.57 -13.61 -19.86
CA ARG A 607 15.71 -12.43 -19.75
C ARG A 607 14.45 -12.78 -18.96
N PRO A 608 14.08 -12.01 -17.91
CA PRO A 608 12.81 -12.20 -17.21
C PRO A 608 11.64 -12.02 -18.20
N LYS A 609 10.69 -12.95 -18.21
CA LYS A 609 9.43 -12.75 -18.93
C LYS A 609 8.75 -11.53 -18.32
N SER A 610 8.64 -10.44 -19.07
CA SER A 610 8.01 -9.21 -18.58
C SER A 610 6.52 -9.44 -18.35
N HIS A 611 6.08 -9.28 -17.12
CA HIS A 611 4.66 -9.15 -16.79
C HIS A 611 4.20 -7.68 -16.78
N GLY A 612 4.74 -6.87 -17.66
CA GLY A 612 4.42 -5.46 -17.80
C GLY A 612 5.33 -4.81 -18.84
N LYS A 613 4.83 -3.83 -19.54
CA LYS A 613 5.55 -3.11 -20.57
C LYS A 613 6.93 -2.66 -20.05
N TRP A 614 7.99 -3.34 -20.49
CA TRP A 614 9.32 -2.76 -20.44
C TRP A 614 9.40 -1.67 -21.49
N PRO A 615 9.83 -0.48 -21.14
CA PRO A 615 10.15 0.48 -22.17
C PRO A 615 11.49 0.06 -22.81
N ILE A 616 11.42 -0.27 -24.08
CA ILE A 616 12.52 -0.30 -25.05
C ILE A 616 13.57 -1.39 -24.84
N ASP A 617 13.71 -2.23 -25.81
CA ASP A 617 14.79 -3.16 -26.06
C ASP A 617 16.11 -2.39 -26.28
N LEU A 618 16.90 -2.22 -25.22
CA LEU A 618 18.20 -1.58 -25.34
C LEU A 618 19.24 -2.45 -26.09
N GLU A 619 18.90 -3.71 -26.36
CA GLU A 619 19.79 -4.62 -27.11
C GLU A 619 19.53 -4.65 -28.61
N THR A 620 18.42 -4.11 -29.10
CA THR A 620 18.07 -4.12 -30.55
C THR A 620 18.42 -2.81 -31.26
N THR A 621 19.00 -1.83 -30.59
CA THR A 621 19.39 -0.54 -31.18
C THR A 621 20.90 -0.34 -31.32
N TRP A 622 21.68 -1.44 -31.40
CA TRP A 622 23.12 -1.38 -31.70
C TRP A 622 23.46 -2.17 -32.96
#